data_1e1957c78ea0ef79bbe5d5a87e445a5e
#
_entry.id   1e1957c78ea0ef79bbe5d5a87e445a5e
#
_cell.length_a   1.000
_cell.length_b   1.000
_cell.length_c   1.000
_cell.angle_alpha   90.00
_cell.angle_beta   90.00
_cell.angle_gamma   90.00
#
_symmetry.space_group_name_H-M   'P 1'
#
loop_
_entity.id
_entity.type
_entity.pdbx_description
1 polymer ?
#
loop_
_entity_poly.entity_id
_entity_poly.type
_entity_poly.pdbx_seq_one_letter_code
_entity_poly.pdbx_strand_id
1 'polypeptide(L)'
;MKKKILSITLLGIMVLGVSVAVNAKSRNKYNRNVSSNNYIGVNKAMNIALKKVPGASNSHVKKINLDRENGRMVYEGEIYYNGQEYEFDIDAVTGDIVKWKVDEISNNPGYINNNVNNSQAITMEKAKSIALAQVPGANQSHFGKIELDHDYGRAVYEIEIFYNNSKYEFDIDASTGEIIGTEVKHYNKNY
;
A
#
# COMPACT_ATOMS: atom_id res chain seq x y z
N MET A 1 3.36 16.40 -2.34
CA MET A 1 4.78 16.48 -1.89
C MET A 1 5.31 15.06 -1.92
N LYS A 2 6.22 14.77 -2.84
CA LYS A 2 6.79 13.43 -3.04
C LYS A 2 7.72 13.10 -1.88
N LYS A 3 7.46 12.01 -1.16
CA LYS A 3 8.39 11.50 -0.14
C LYS A 3 9.60 10.89 -0.86
N LYS A 4 10.79 11.37 -0.54
CA LYS A 4 12.03 10.78 -1.04
C LYS A 4 12.29 9.48 -0.28
N ILE A 5 12.33 8.36 -1.00
CA ILE A 5 12.83 7.10 -0.47
C ILE A 5 14.34 7.21 -0.38
N LEU A 6 14.87 7.16 0.84
CA LEU A 6 16.30 7.14 1.09
C LEU A 6 16.73 5.68 1.19
N SER A 7 17.39 5.20 0.15
CA SER A 7 18.02 3.88 0.14
C SER A 7 19.14 3.85 1.18
N ILE A 8 18.99 3.06 2.24
CA ILE A 8 20.04 2.83 3.23
C ILE A 8 20.62 1.45 2.99
N THR A 9 21.81 1.43 2.38
CA THR A 9 22.64 0.24 2.30
C THR A 9 23.14 -0.11 3.71
N LEU A 10 22.81 -1.28 4.20
CA LEU A 10 23.22 -1.77 5.52
C LEU A 10 24.71 -2.11 5.51
N LEU A 11 25.55 -1.17 5.92
CA LEU A 11 26.93 -1.45 6.32
C LEU A 11 27.02 -1.22 7.83
N GLY A 12 27.27 -2.31 8.57
CA GLY A 12 27.37 -2.27 10.01
C GLY A 12 28.58 -1.45 10.47
N ILE A 13 28.32 -0.40 11.25
CA ILE A 13 29.31 0.22 12.12
C ILE A 13 28.63 0.56 13.44
N MET A 14 29.12 -0.07 14.50
CA MET A 14 28.83 0.26 15.87
C MET A 14 29.50 1.59 16.23
N VAL A 15 28.74 2.62 16.60
CA VAL A 15 29.29 3.82 17.25
C VAL A 15 28.42 4.21 18.43
N LEU A 16 29.10 4.30 19.57
CA LEU A 16 28.62 4.73 20.88
C LEU A 16 28.14 6.20 20.87
N GLY A 17 27.02 6.39 21.46
CA GLY A 17 26.46 7.51 22.19
C GLY A 17 26.85 8.96 21.87
N VAL A 18 25.82 9.75 21.50
CA VAL A 18 25.55 11.08 22.10
C VAL A 18 24.05 11.34 21.98
N SER A 19 23.37 11.47 23.10
CA SER A 19 21.97 11.87 23.17
C SER A 19 21.85 13.38 22.92
N VAL A 20 21.33 13.79 21.78
CA VAL A 20 20.80 15.14 21.59
C VAL A 20 19.28 15.04 21.61
N ALA A 21 18.69 15.51 22.72
CA ALA A 21 17.26 15.65 22.85
C ALA A 21 16.78 16.80 21.93
N VAL A 22 16.29 16.47 20.75
CA VAL A 22 15.52 17.40 19.93
C VAL A 22 14.05 17.22 20.27
N ASN A 23 13.49 18.23 20.94
CA ASN A 23 12.09 18.32 21.31
C ASN A 23 11.25 18.56 20.04
N ALA A 24 11.03 17.54 19.22
CA ALA A 24 10.08 17.57 18.15
C ALA A 24 8.72 17.15 18.72
N LYS A 25 7.78 18.11 18.84
CA LYS A 25 6.36 17.84 19.01
C LYS A 25 5.86 17.07 17.76
N SER A 26 6.17 15.80 17.72
CA SER A 26 5.53 14.87 16.78
C SER A 26 4.08 14.74 17.24
N ARG A 27 3.16 15.33 16.49
CA ARG A 27 1.74 15.02 16.60
C ARG A 27 1.59 13.55 16.26
N ASN A 28 1.45 12.74 17.29
CA ASN A 28 1.23 11.31 17.20
C ASN A 28 -0.14 11.05 16.53
N LYS A 29 -0.16 10.96 15.18
CA LYS A 29 -1.36 10.81 14.37
C LYS A 29 -1.79 9.33 14.25
N TYR A 30 -1.07 8.44 14.91
CA TYR A 30 -1.26 6.99 14.75
C TYR A 30 -1.30 6.25 16.09
N ASN A 31 -2.22 6.66 16.98
CA ASN A 31 -2.63 5.77 18.05
C ASN A 31 -3.71 4.83 17.49
N ARG A 32 -3.30 3.83 16.72
CA ARG A 32 -4.19 2.79 16.22
C ARG A 32 -4.08 1.57 17.13
N ASN A 33 -4.90 1.51 18.17
CA ASN A 33 -5.43 0.23 18.61
C ASN A 33 -6.37 -0.28 17.50
N VAL A 34 -5.79 -0.69 16.38
CA VAL A 34 -6.53 -1.37 15.34
C VAL A 34 -6.65 -2.81 15.81
N SER A 35 -7.75 -3.10 16.50
CA SER A 35 -8.23 -4.47 16.56
C SER A 35 -8.57 -4.87 15.14
N SER A 36 -7.62 -5.46 14.43
CA SER A 36 -7.72 -5.89 13.02
C SER A 36 -8.83 -6.94 12.81
N ASN A 37 -9.50 -7.37 13.87
CA ASN A 37 -10.43 -8.49 13.86
C ASN A 37 -11.81 -8.16 13.28
N ASN A 38 -12.08 -6.87 12.94
CA ASN A 38 -13.40 -6.48 12.44
C ASN A 38 -13.38 -5.87 11.03
N TYR A 39 -12.24 -5.76 10.37
CA TYR A 39 -12.18 -5.22 9.01
C TYR A 39 -12.33 -6.33 7.97
N ILE A 40 -12.97 -5.98 6.85
CA ILE A 40 -13.22 -6.91 5.75
C ILE A 40 -11.94 -7.37 5.03
N GLY A 41 -10.84 -6.63 5.19
CA GLY A 41 -9.55 -6.87 4.55
C GLY A 41 -9.45 -6.29 3.14
N VAL A 42 -8.24 -5.88 2.75
CA VAL A 42 -7.95 -5.19 1.48
C VAL A 42 -8.42 -5.97 0.25
N ASN A 43 -8.25 -7.30 0.24
CA ASN A 43 -8.68 -8.12 -0.90
C ASN A 43 -10.19 -8.14 -1.10
N LYS A 44 -10.96 -8.14 -0.01
CA LYS A 44 -12.43 -8.08 -0.12
C LYS A 44 -12.87 -6.70 -0.60
N ALA A 45 -12.25 -5.63 -0.09
CA ALA A 45 -12.51 -4.26 -0.55
C ALA A 45 -12.19 -4.11 -2.05
N MET A 46 -11.02 -4.58 -2.50
CA MET A 46 -10.63 -4.59 -3.91
C MET A 46 -11.65 -5.35 -4.79
N ASN A 47 -12.09 -6.53 -4.34
CA ASN A 47 -13.10 -7.29 -5.08
C ASN A 47 -14.46 -6.59 -5.16
N ILE A 48 -14.84 -5.82 -4.12
CA ILE A 48 -16.06 -5.00 -4.13
C ILE A 48 -15.94 -3.90 -5.18
N ALA A 49 -14.80 -3.18 -5.22
CA ALA A 49 -14.55 -2.13 -6.20
C ALA A 49 -14.54 -2.68 -7.63
N LEU A 50 -13.82 -3.77 -7.89
CA LEU A 50 -13.72 -4.38 -9.23
C LEU A 50 -15.08 -4.84 -9.78
N LYS A 51 -16.00 -5.30 -8.94
CA LYS A 51 -17.37 -5.64 -9.37
C LYS A 51 -18.13 -4.47 -9.96
N LYS A 52 -17.79 -3.22 -9.62
CA LYS A 52 -18.39 -2.01 -10.18
C LYS A 52 -17.78 -1.58 -11.51
N VAL A 53 -16.65 -2.17 -11.92
CA VAL A 53 -15.93 -1.87 -13.16
C VAL A 53 -15.87 -3.14 -14.03
N PRO A 54 -16.94 -3.47 -14.77
CA PRO A 54 -16.98 -4.67 -15.59
C PRO A 54 -15.82 -4.77 -16.57
N GLY A 55 -15.11 -5.88 -16.56
CA GLY A 55 -13.92 -6.11 -17.38
C GLY A 55 -12.61 -5.71 -16.72
N ALA A 56 -12.61 -4.93 -15.64
CA ALA A 56 -11.41 -4.68 -14.87
C ALA A 56 -10.99 -5.91 -14.04
N SER A 57 -9.71 -6.01 -13.76
CA SER A 57 -9.08 -7.07 -12.95
C SER A 57 -8.10 -6.46 -11.94
N ASN A 58 -7.51 -7.28 -11.10
CA ASN A 58 -6.51 -6.83 -10.10
C ASN A 58 -5.35 -6.04 -10.71
N SER A 59 -4.97 -6.32 -11.96
CA SER A 59 -3.90 -5.58 -12.65
C SER A 59 -4.26 -4.12 -12.97
N HIS A 60 -5.53 -3.76 -12.89
CA HIS A 60 -6.01 -2.39 -13.10
C HIS A 60 -6.09 -1.58 -11.79
N VAL A 61 -5.99 -2.25 -10.64
CA VAL A 61 -5.91 -1.56 -9.34
C VAL A 61 -4.51 -0.97 -9.19
N LYS A 62 -4.42 0.34 -9.02
CA LYS A 62 -3.16 1.05 -8.86
C LYS A 62 -2.80 1.26 -7.40
N LYS A 63 -3.83 1.47 -6.60
CA LYS A 63 -3.66 1.76 -5.19
C LYS A 63 -4.84 1.19 -4.39
N ILE A 64 -4.57 0.68 -3.20
CA ILE A 64 -5.57 0.46 -2.17
C ILE A 64 -4.94 0.54 -0.78
N ASN A 65 -5.47 1.41 0.09
CA ASN A 65 -4.97 1.67 1.43
C ASN A 65 -6.09 1.60 2.45
N LEU A 66 -5.75 1.20 3.68
CA LEU A 66 -6.62 1.40 4.83
C LEU A 66 -6.33 2.78 5.42
N ASP A 67 -7.28 3.71 5.35
CA ASP A 67 -7.16 5.06 5.87
C ASP A 67 -8.37 5.47 6.72
N ARG A 68 -8.28 6.63 7.35
CA ARG A 68 -9.34 7.20 8.18
C ARG A 68 -9.93 8.45 7.53
N GLU A 69 -11.15 8.33 7.05
CA GLU A 69 -11.92 9.43 6.50
C GLU A 69 -13.08 9.80 7.42
N ASN A 70 -13.14 11.08 7.85
CA ASN A 70 -14.21 11.62 8.70
C ASN A 70 -14.54 10.77 9.95
N GLY A 71 -13.50 10.18 10.58
CA GLY A 71 -13.65 9.33 11.76
C GLY A 71 -13.98 7.86 11.47
N ARG A 72 -14.24 7.51 10.22
CA ARG A 72 -14.52 6.15 9.72
C ARG A 72 -13.24 5.54 9.13
N MET A 73 -13.03 4.25 9.34
CA MET A 73 -11.98 3.51 8.64
C MET A 73 -12.52 3.07 7.28
N VAL A 74 -11.78 3.37 6.23
CA VAL A 74 -12.14 3.04 4.85
C VAL A 74 -10.95 2.40 4.13
N TYR A 75 -11.24 1.57 3.14
CA TYR A 75 -10.27 1.22 2.09
C TYR A 75 -10.44 2.23 0.96
N GLU A 76 -9.50 3.16 0.85
CA GLU A 76 -9.37 4.09 -0.28
C GLU A 76 -8.59 3.41 -1.39
N GLY A 77 -9.01 3.56 -2.64
CA GLY A 77 -8.30 2.98 -3.77
C GLY A 77 -8.62 3.60 -5.11
N GLU A 78 -7.83 3.18 -6.11
CA GLU A 78 -7.88 3.67 -7.48
C GLU A 78 -7.82 2.50 -8.46
N ILE A 79 -8.70 2.52 -9.46
CA ILE A 79 -8.69 1.58 -10.58
C ILE A 79 -8.55 2.39 -11.86
N TYR A 80 -7.59 2.02 -12.72
CA TYR A 80 -7.44 2.59 -14.06
C TYR A 80 -7.90 1.55 -15.10
N TYR A 81 -8.99 1.85 -15.80
CA TYR A 81 -9.53 0.94 -16.80
C TYR A 81 -10.22 1.71 -17.94
N ASN A 82 -9.93 1.31 -19.18
CA ASN A 82 -10.52 1.89 -20.39
C ASN A 82 -10.43 3.44 -20.48
N GLY A 83 -9.30 4.02 -20.10
CA GLY A 83 -9.09 5.46 -20.14
C GLY A 83 -9.82 6.24 -19.05
N GLN A 84 -10.33 5.58 -18.06
CA GLN A 84 -10.99 6.16 -16.90
C GLN A 84 -10.25 5.80 -15.59
N GLU A 85 -10.27 6.74 -14.67
CA GLU A 85 -9.86 6.56 -13.29
C GLU A 85 -11.10 6.45 -12.41
N TYR A 86 -11.14 5.40 -11.60
CA TYR A 86 -12.19 5.14 -10.63
C TYR A 86 -11.59 5.26 -9.24
N GLU A 87 -11.92 6.35 -8.52
CA GLU A 87 -11.60 6.50 -7.11
C GLU A 87 -12.71 5.92 -6.24
N PHE A 88 -12.35 5.21 -5.19
CA PHE A 88 -13.34 4.64 -4.27
C PHE A 88 -12.88 4.67 -2.82
N ASP A 89 -13.85 4.83 -1.91
CA ASP A 89 -13.70 4.52 -0.50
C ASP A 89 -14.74 3.48 -0.11
N ILE A 90 -14.28 2.42 0.55
CA ILE A 90 -15.13 1.32 1.03
C ILE A 90 -15.01 1.25 2.55
N ASP A 91 -16.15 1.30 3.26
CA ASP A 91 -16.16 1.14 4.71
C ASP A 91 -15.46 -0.16 5.13
N ALA A 92 -14.44 -0.03 5.97
CA ALA A 92 -13.58 -1.15 6.32
C ALA A 92 -14.28 -2.23 7.17
N VAL A 93 -15.42 -1.91 7.78
CA VAL A 93 -16.19 -2.84 8.63
C VAL A 93 -17.31 -3.48 7.85
N THR A 94 -18.14 -2.67 7.15
CA THR A 94 -19.33 -3.16 6.47
C THR A 94 -19.09 -3.60 5.04
N GLY A 95 -18.11 -3.02 4.36
CA GLY A 95 -17.88 -3.21 2.93
C GLY A 95 -18.76 -2.34 2.04
N ASP A 96 -19.48 -1.38 2.61
CA ASP A 96 -20.30 -0.44 1.83
C ASP A 96 -19.39 0.54 1.08
N ILE A 97 -19.72 0.83 -0.17
CA ILE A 97 -19.04 1.88 -0.94
C ILE A 97 -19.56 3.23 -0.44
N VAL A 98 -18.68 4.03 0.18
CA VAL A 98 -19.01 5.34 0.75
C VAL A 98 -18.58 6.52 -0.13
N LYS A 99 -17.66 6.27 -1.08
CA LYS A 99 -17.28 7.20 -2.15
C LYS A 99 -17.09 6.43 -3.44
N TRP A 100 -17.52 7.03 -4.53
CA TRP A 100 -17.25 6.53 -5.88
C TRP A 100 -17.17 7.72 -6.83
N LYS A 101 -16.03 7.89 -7.50
CA LYS A 101 -15.81 8.96 -8.47
C LYS A 101 -15.23 8.34 -9.73
N VAL A 102 -15.59 8.90 -10.88
CA VAL A 102 -15.06 8.49 -12.18
C VAL A 102 -14.58 9.74 -12.90
N ASP A 103 -13.31 9.75 -13.27
CA ASP A 103 -12.70 10.82 -14.07
C ASP A 103 -12.20 10.25 -15.41
N GLU A 104 -12.39 11.01 -16.48
CA GLU A 104 -11.73 10.70 -17.74
C GLU A 104 -10.25 11.05 -17.62
N ILE A 105 -9.39 10.11 -17.93
CA ILE A 105 -7.96 10.36 -18.05
C ILE A 105 -7.76 11.10 -19.37
N SER A 106 -7.92 12.43 -19.35
CA SER A 106 -7.61 13.25 -20.51
C SER A 106 -6.15 13.05 -20.89
N ASN A 107 -5.86 12.98 -22.19
CA ASN A 107 -4.58 12.71 -22.85
C ASN A 107 -3.36 13.44 -22.23
N ASN A 108 -3.09 13.21 -20.97
CA ASN A 108 -1.85 13.62 -20.34
C ASN A 108 -0.77 12.62 -20.75
N PRO A 109 0.30 13.05 -21.46
CA PRO A 109 1.36 12.14 -21.91
C PRO A 109 2.01 11.29 -20.81
N GLY A 110 1.79 11.62 -19.53
CA GLY A 110 2.23 10.85 -18.38
C GLY A 110 1.35 9.63 -18.02
N TYR A 111 0.15 9.55 -18.59
CA TYR A 111 -0.80 8.44 -18.37
C TYR A 111 -0.96 7.53 -19.58
N ILE A 112 -0.09 7.68 -20.60
CA ILE A 112 -0.14 6.86 -21.80
C ILE A 112 0.18 5.40 -21.41
N ASN A 113 -0.87 4.59 -21.47
CA ASN A 113 -0.80 3.14 -21.65
C ASN A 113 0.20 2.40 -20.74
N ASN A 114 -0.10 2.32 -19.45
CA ASN A 114 0.37 1.17 -18.69
C ASN A 114 -0.48 -0.09 -19.02
N ASN A 115 -0.84 -0.25 -20.30
CA ASN A 115 -0.88 -1.55 -20.91
C ASN A 115 0.60 -1.98 -21.01
N VAL A 116 1.20 -2.23 -19.83
CA VAL A 116 2.48 -2.92 -19.80
C VAL A 116 2.17 -4.34 -20.25
N ASN A 117 2.10 -4.52 -21.59
CA ASN A 117 2.48 -5.76 -22.24
C ASN A 117 3.99 -5.96 -21.96
N ASN A 118 4.42 -5.74 -20.73
CA ASN A 118 5.70 -6.18 -20.26
C ASN A 118 5.47 -7.61 -19.76
N SER A 119 5.64 -8.55 -20.68
CA SER A 119 5.62 -9.98 -20.41
C SER A 119 6.67 -10.43 -19.36
N GLN A 120 7.32 -9.51 -18.69
CA GLN A 120 8.35 -9.71 -17.68
C GLN A 120 7.98 -9.16 -16.30
N ALA A 121 6.98 -8.28 -16.18
CA ALA A 121 6.60 -7.73 -14.87
C ALA A 121 5.85 -8.79 -14.04
N ILE A 122 6.18 -8.88 -12.76
CA ILE A 122 5.41 -9.71 -11.82
C ILE A 122 4.03 -9.10 -11.61
N THR A 123 3.06 -9.96 -11.29
CA THR A 123 1.71 -9.49 -10.94
C THR A 123 1.66 -8.97 -9.50
N MET A 124 0.67 -8.13 -9.18
CA MET A 124 0.40 -7.70 -7.81
C MET A 124 0.22 -8.91 -6.85
N GLU A 125 -0.43 -9.98 -7.29
CA GLU A 125 -0.59 -11.19 -6.48
C GLU A 125 0.76 -11.87 -6.18
N LYS A 126 1.69 -11.83 -7.13
CA LYS A 126 3.05 -12.33 -6.92
C LYS A 126 3.79 -11.45 -5.91
N ALA A 127 3.72 -10.12 -6.05
CA ALA A 127 4.33 -9.19 -5.10
C ALA A 127 3.77 -9.37 -3.67
N LYS A 128 2.44 -9.51 -3.52
CA LYS A 128 1.79 -9.84 -2.25
C LYS A 128 2.33 -11.14 -1.64
N SER A 129 2.51 -12.16 -2.46
CA SER A 129 3.05 -13.45 -2.01
C SER A 129 4.49 -13.32 -1.51
N ILE A 130 5.30 -12.51 -2.20
CA ILE A 130 6.69 -12.24 -1.81
C ILE A 130 6.74 -11.53 -0.45
N ALA A 131 5.93 -10.47 -0.27
CA ALA A 131 5.87 -9.73 0.99
C ALA A 131 5.39 -10.60 2.16
N LEU A 132 4.34 -11.41 1.98
CA LEU A 132 3.83 -12.31 3.01
C LEU A 132 4.86 -13.36 3.45
N ALA A 133 5.70 -13.83 2.52
CA ALA A 133 6.75 -14.80 2.85
C ALA A 133 7.81 -14.23 3.82
N GLN A 134 7.93 -12.90 3.92
CA GLN A 134 8.85 -12.22 4.83
C GLN A 134 8.28 -12.04 6.24
N VAL A 135 6.96 -12.26 6.44
CA VAL A 135 6.29 -12.03 7.73
C VAL A 135 5.58 -13.32 8.17
N PRO A 136 6.33 -14.28 8.77
CA PRO A 136 5.78 -15.56 9.21
C PRO A 136 4.56 -15.40 10.13
N GLY A 137 3.46 -16.06 9.78
CA GLY A 137 2.17 -15.98 10.49
C GLY A 137 1.23 -14.89 10.01
N ALA A 138 1.71 -13.92 9.20
CA ALA A 138 0.82 -12.99 8.52
C ALA A 138 0.06 -13.69 7.38
N ASN A 139 -1.08 -13.13 7.02
CA ASN A 139 -1.93 -13.58 5.92
C ASN A 139 -2.53 -12.38 5.18
N GLN A 140 -3.35 -12.63 4.19
CA GLN A 140 -3.92 -11.60 3.33
C GLN A 140 -4.78 -10.54 4.04
N SER A 141 -5.29 -10.82 5.24
CA SER A 141 -6.07 -9.84 6.01
C SER A 141 -5.21 -8.78 6.71
N HIS A 142 -3.89 -8.99 6.73
CA HIS A 142 -2.94 -8.10 7.38
C HIS A 142 -2.37 -7.01 6.44
N PHE A 143 -2.72 -7.02 5.14
CA PHE A 143 -2.33 -5.93 4.25
C PHE A 143 -3.01 -4.62 4.64
N GLY A 144 -2.22 -3.54 4.72
CA GLY A 144 -2.71 -2.17 4.92
C GLY A 144 -2.62 -1.32 3.67
N LYS A 145 -1.56 -1.49 2.88
CA LYS A 145 -1.31 -0.79 1.61
C LYS A 145 -0.82 -1.77 0.57
N ILE A 146 -1.28 -1.58 -0.67
CA ILE A 146 -0.69 -2.19 -1.86
C ILE A 146 -0.77 -1.13 -2.95
N GLU A 147 0.37 -0.72 -3.48
CA GLU A 147 0.46 0.31 -4.51
C GLU A 147 1.51 -0.07 -5.54
N LEU A 148 1.23 0.15 -6.82
CA LEU A 148 2.24 0.14 -7.87
C LEU A 148 2.64 1.58 -8.16
N ASP A 149 3.83 1.96 -7.72
CA ASP A 149 4.40 3.28 -7.96
C ASP A 149 5.52 3.22 -9.04
N HIS A 150 5.90 4.38 -9.54
CA HIS A 150 6.99 4.55 -10.49
C HIS A 150 8.00 5.52 -9.90
N ASP A 151 9.13 4.99 -9.44
CA ASP A 151 10.23 5.79 -8.90
C ASP A 151 11.45 5.70 -9.80
N TYR A 152 11.97 6.87 -10.23
CA TYR A 152 13.10 7.01 -11.15
C TYR A 152 13.04 6.11 -12.41
N GLY A 153 11.81 5.94 -12.97
CA GLY A 153 11.59 5.11 -14.17
C GLY A 153 11.51 3.60 -13.90
N ARG A 154 11.54 3.19 -12.63
CA ARG A 154 11.36 1.81 -12.19
C ARG A 154 9.95 1.66 -11.61
N ALA A 155 9.23 0.61 -12.02
CA ALA A 155 7.96 0.24 -11.41
C ALA A 155 8.23 -0.56 -10.12
N VAL A 156 7.61 -0.15 -9.03
CA VAL A 156 7.83 -0.71 -7.68
C VAL A 156 6.48 -0.98 -7.02
N TYR A 157 6.28 -2.18 -6.50
CA TYR A 157 5.18 -2.46 -5.60
C TYR A 157 5.57 -2.06 -4.17
N GLU A 158 4.87 -1.07 -3.62
CA GLU A 158 4.91 -0.73 -2.20
C GLU A 158 3.84 -1.52 -1.45
N ILE A 159 4.25 -2.32 -0.47
CA ILE A 159 3.33 -3.18 0.29
C ILE A 159 3.53 -2.99 1.78
N GLU A 160 2.43 -2.69 2.49
CA GLU A 160 2.42 -2.63 3.95
C GLU A 160 1.67 -3.82 4.54
N ILE A 161 2.26 -4.45 5.56
CA ILE A 161 1.65 -5.53 6.35
C ILE A 161 1.65 -5.11 7.82
N PHE A 162 0.47 -5.17 8.46
CA PHE A 162 0.31 -4.95 9.90
C PHE A 162 0.14 -6.29 10.61
N TYR A 163 1.15 -6.70 11.35
CA TYR A 163 1.13 -7.98 12.06
C TYR A 163 1.89 -7.91 13.38
N ASN A 164 1.35 -8.53 14.45
CA ASN A 164 1.98 -8.58 15.77
C ASN A 164 2.48 -7.23 16.27
N ASN A 165 1.60 -6.20 16.26
CA ASN A 165 1.91 -4.85 16.73
C ASN A 165 3.05 -4.16 15.98
N SER A 166 3.30 -4.57 14.76
CA SER A 166 4.33 -4.02 13.89
C SER A 166 3.77 -3.73 12.50
N LYS A 167 4.33 -2.71 11.85
CA LYS A 167 4.15 -2.45 10.44
C LYS A 167 5.42 -2.87 9.72
N TYR A 168 5.26 -3.65 8.68
CA TYR A 168 6.29 -4.06 7.74
C TYR A 168 6.02 -3.37 6.42
N GLU A 169 7.00 -2.69 5.86
CA GLU A 169 6.93 -2.06 4.53
C GLU A 169 7.93 -2.76 3.62
N PHE A 170 7.49 -3.08 2.41
CA PHE A 170 8.31 -3.72 1.38
C PHE A 170 8.19 -2.97 0.08
N ASP A 171 9.34 -2.62 -0.51
CA ASP A 171 9.45 -2.15 -1.89
C ASP A 171 9.94 -3.32 -2.74
N ILE A 172 9.14 -3.73 -3.72
CA ILE A 172 9.42 -4.88 -4.58
C ILE A 172 9.49 -4.42 -6.03
N ASP A 173 10.64 -4.63 -6.66
CA ASP A 173 10.83 -4.33 -8.08
C ASP A 173 9.82 -5.11 -8.93
N ALA A 174 8.98 -4.39 -9.67
CA ALA A 174 7.89 -5.02 -10.43
C ALA A 174 8.38 -5.83 -11.63
N SER A 175 9.62 -5.63 -12.09
CA SER A 175 10.17 -6.38 -13.21
C SER A 175 10.82 -7.69 -12.79
N THR A 176 11.45 -7.73 -11.60
CA THR A 176 12.22 -8.88 -11.14
C THR A 176 11.58 -9.64 -9.98
N GLY A 177 10.76 -8.96 -9.17
CA GLY A 177 10.26 -9.49 -7.91
C GLY A 177 11.29 -9.42 -6.76
N GLU A 178 12.40 -8.74 -6.97
CA GLU A 178 13.40 -8.52 -5.93
C GLU A 178 12.88 -7.52 -4.90
N ILE A 179 13.09 -7.81 -3.60
CA ILE A 179 12.84 -6.85 -2.53
C ILE A 179 13.99 -5.86 -2.51
N ILE A 180 13.71 -4.61 -2.85
CA ILE A 180 14.69 -3.53 -2.96
C ILE A 180 14.65 -2.56 -1.76
N GLY A 181 13.60 -2.65 -0.94
CA GLY A 181 13.44 -1.89 0.30
C GLY A 181 12.66 -2.67 1.35
N THR A 182 13.02 -2.48 2.62
CA THR A 182 12.28 -3.03 3.76
C THR A 182 12.37 -2.07 4.95
N GLU A 183 11.24 -1.77 5.56
CA GLU A 183 11.18 -1.05 6.84
C GLU A 183 10.29 -1.81 7.82
N VAL A 184 10.69 -1.84 9.11
CA VAL A 184 9.87 -2.41 10.19
C VAL A 184 9.69 -1.36 11.28
N LYS A 185 8.42 -1.05 11.61
CA LYS A 185 8.04 -0.15 12.72
C LYS A 185 7.30 -0.95 13.78
N HIS A 186 7.84 -0.96 14.99
CA HIS A 186 7.19 -1.57 16.15
C HIS A 186 6.33 -0.54 16.88
N TYR A 187 5.08 -0.88 17.16
CA TYR A 187 4.19 -0.06 17.97
C TYR A 187 4.24 -0.56 19.42
N ASN A 188 4.84 0.21 20.33
CA ASN A 188 4.81 -0.12 21.74
C ASN A 188 3.36 -0.04 22.24
N LYS A 189 2.89 -1.10 22.92
CA LYS A 189 1.71 -1.01 23.77
C LYS A 189 2.11 -0.22 25.00
N ASN A 190 1.86 1.10 24.99
CA ASN A 190 1.85 1.86 26.25
C ASN A 190 0.58 1.44 26.99
N TYR A 191 0.76 0.66 28.07
CA TYR A 191 -0.27 0.35 29.05
C TYR A 191 -0.59 1.60 29.86
#